data_8bc148f73ad4603961a879693f5ba51f
#
_entry.id   8bc148f73ad4603961a879693f5ba51f
#
_cell.length_a   1.000
_cell.length_b   1.000
_cell.length_c   1.000
_cell.angle_alpha   90.00
_cell.angle_beta   90.00
_cell.angle_gamma   90.00
#
_symmetry.space_group_name_H-M   'P 1'
#
loop_
_entity.id
_entity.type
_entity.pdbx_description
1 polymer ?
#
loop_
_entity_poly.entity_id
_entity_poly.type
_entity_poly.pdbx_seq_one_letter_code
_entity_poly.pdbx_strand_id
1 'polypeptide(L)'
;MKIHSGEKSNKCNQCEYASSHAGHLRKHLKMHSGEKPNKCNQCDYASPSTSNLRAHLKTHSGEKSNKCNQCEYTSSQAVDLRRHLKMHSGEKSNKCNQCDYASVYEHHLRTHLKTHSGEKSNKCDQCDYACSDPSALRSHLKKHSGEKSNKCNQCDYASSQAGNLRRHLKNHSVEK
;
A
#
# COMPACT_ATOMS: atom_id res chain seq x y z
N MET A 1 -37.29 15.45 4.07
CA MET A 1 -35.93 15.99 4.30
C MET A 1 -35.36 15.35 5.55
N LYS A 2 -34.56 14.24 5.43
CA LYS A 2 -33.96 13.50 6.59
C LYS A 2 -32.42 13.63 6.62
N ILE A 3 -31.88 14.78 6.23
CA ILE A 3 -30.41 14.93 6.00
C ILE A 3 -29.66 15.36 7.29
N HIS A 4 -30.36 15.76 8.37
CA HIS A 4 -29.73 16.33 9.56
C HIS A 4 -29.89 15.52 10.86
N SER A 5 -30.63 14.41 10.87
CA SER A 5 -30.88 13.65 12.10
C SER A 5 -29.81 12.61 12.46
N GLY A 6 -28.82 12.38 11.60
CA GLY A 6 -27.77 11.38 11.85
C GLY A 6 -28.25 9.93 12.03
N GLU A 7 -29.57 9.72 11.96
CA GLU A 7 -30.22 8.43 12.20
C GLU A 7 -29.93 7.44 11.06
N LYS A 8 -29.25 6.35 11.39
CA LYS A 8 -28.88 5.29 10.44
C LYS A 8 -29.95 4.18 10.48
N SER A 9 -31.08 4.41 9.82
CA SER A 9 -32.22 3.48 9.83
C SER A 9 -32.01 2.21 9.00
N ASN A 10 -31.09 2.21 8.03
CA ASN A 10 -30.82 1.04 7.18
C ASN A 10 -29.64 0.25 7.76
N LYS A 11 -29.91 -0.80 8.52
CA LYS A 11 -28.91 -1.64 9.21
C LYS A 11 -28.60 -2.90 8.41
N CYS A 12 -27.34 -3.31 8.39
CA CYS A 12 -26.94 -4.62 7.91
C CYS A 12 -27.35 -5.69 8.94
N ASN A 13 -27.80 -6.84 8.47
CA ASN A 13 -28.14 -7.99 9.32
C ASN A 13 -26.94 -8.94 9.55
N GLN A 14 -25.81 -8.69 8.89
CA GLN A 14 -24.61 -9.54 8.96
C GLN A 14 -23.43 -8.88 9.68
N CYS A 15 -23.50 -7.57 9.93
CA CYS A 15 -22.46 -6.82 10.67
C CYS A 15 -23.03 -5.50 11.22
N GLU A 16 -22.23 -4.76 11.97
CA GLU A 16 -22.63 -3.49 12.62
C GLU A 16 -22.81 -2.31 11.65
N TYR A 17 -22.65 -2.52 10.34
CA TYR A 17 -22.82 -1.44 9.37
C TYR A 17 -24.26 -0.94 9.32
N ALA A 18 -24.41 0.39 9.40
CA ALA A 18 -25.69 1.06 9.22
C ALA A 18 -25.53 2.36 8.41
N SER A 19 -26.53 2.70 7.62
CA SER A 19 -26.54 3.88 6.75
C SER A 19 -27.87 4.61 6.80
N SER A 20 -27.86 5.91 6.60
CA SER A 20 -29.06 6.73 6.40
C SER A 20 -29.71 6.50 5.03
N HIS A 21 -29.00 5.90 4.07
CA HIS A 21 -29.49 5.65 2.70
C HIS A 21 -29.53 4.17 2.38
N ALA A 22 -30.71 3.70 1.93
CA ALA A 22 -30.91 2.30 1.51
C ALA A 22 -29.99 1.86 0.36
N GLY A 23 -29.63 2.80 -0.56
CA GLY A 23 -28.69 2.54 -1.65
C GLY A 23 -27.27 2.21 -1.15
N HIS A 24 -26.84 2.82 -0.05
CA HIS A 24 -25.54 2.52 0.57
C HIS A 24 -25.59 1.14 1.23
N LEU A 25 -26.67 0.77 1.91
CA LEU A 25 -26.83 -0.57 2.47
C LEU A 25 -26.83 -1.63 1.36
N ARG A 26 -27.58 -1.42 0.26
CA ARG A 26 -27.60 -2.35 -0.89
C ARG A 26 -26.19 -2.56 -1.48
N LYS A 27 -25.41 -1.47 -1.61
CA LYS A 27 -24.01 -1.56 -2.06
C LYS A 27 -23.13 -2.31 -1.05
N HIS A 28 -23.34 -2.08 0.24
CA HIS A 28 -22.62 -2.78 1.31
C HIS A 28 -22.93 -4.29 1.32
N LEU A 29 -24.20 -4.70 1.15
CA LEU A 29 -24.59 -6.12 1.11
C LEU A 29 -23.87 -6.91 0.00
N LYS A 30 -23.50 -6.27 -1.13
CA LYS A 30 -22.68 -6.90 -2.18
C LYS A 30 -21.27 -7.29 -1.71
N MET A 31 -20.78 -6.73 -0.61
CA MET A 31 -19.51 -7.16 -0.02
C MET A 31 -19.64 -8.49 0.72
N HIS A 32 -20.79 -8.74 1.35
CA HIS A 32 -21.06 -10.02 2.01
C HIS A 32 -21.35 -11.16 1.01
N SER A 33 -22.09 -10.87 -0.07
CA SER A 33 -22.36 -11.87 -1.11
C SER A 33 -21.14 -12.16 -2.01
N GLY A 34 -20.08 -11.37 -1.92
CA GLY A 34 -18.91 -11.50 -2.81
C GLY A 34 -19.20 -11.13 -4.27
N GLU A 35 -20.41 -10.62 -4.56
CA GLU A 35 -20.82 -10.26 -5.92
C GLU A 35 -20.01 -9.07 -6.46
N LYS A 36 -19.34 -9.27 -7.59
CA LYS A 36 -18.53 -8.27 -8.29
C LYS A 36 -19.00 -8.10 -9.73
N PRO A 37 -20.14 -7.45 -9.96
CA PRO A 37 -20.73 -7.35 -11.31
C PRO A 37 -19.94 -6.44 -12.25
N ASN A 38 -19.12 -5.53 -11.72
CA ASN A 38 -18.34 -4.60 -12.54
C ASN A 38 -16.97 -5.19 -12.82
N LYS A 39 -16.81 -5.83 -13.98
CA LYS A 39 -15.57 -6.49 -14.41
C LYS A 39 -14.73 -5.57 -15.29
N CYS A 40 -13.40 -5.63 -15.13
CA CYS A 40 -12.47 -5.05 -16.08
C CYS A 40 -12.46 -5.89 -17.37
N ASN A 41 -12.32 -5.23 -18.51
CA ASN A 41 -12.18 -5.89 -19.81
C ASN A 41 -10.72 -6.16 -20.20
N GLN A 42 -9.76 -5.68 -19.38
CA GLN A 42 -8.33 -5.79 -19.66
C GLN A 42 -7.58 -6.70 -18.68
N CYS A 43 -8.22 -7.10 -17.57
CA CYS A 43 -7.65 -8.02 -16.57
C CYS A 43 -8.75 -8.64 -15.69
N ASP A 44 -8.39 -9.55 -14.80
CA ASP A 44 -9.32 -10.28 -13.91
C ASP A 44 -9.92 -9.41 -12.78
N TYR A 45 -9.63 -8.11 -12.76
CA TYR A 45 -10.17 -7.25 -11.71
C TYR A 45 -11.68 -7.11 -11.85
N ALA A 46 -12.39 -7.31 -10.73
CA ALA A 46 -13.83 -7.08 -10.62
C ALA A 46 -14.17 -6.39 -9.29
N SER A 47 -15.21 -5.56 -9.28
CA SER A 47 -15.63 -4.78 -8.12
C SER A 47 -17.14 -4.75 -7.94
N PRO A 48 -17.63 -4.67 -6.70
CA PRO A 48 -19.06 -4.43 -6.45
C PRO A 48 -19.49 -2.99 -6.82
N SER A 49 -18.55 -2.09 -7.10
CA SER A 49 -18.79 -0.67 -7.35
C SER A 49 -18.24 -0.22 -8.70
N THR A 50 -19.07 0.45 -9.50
CA THR A 50 -18.67 1.10 -10.76
C THR A 50 -17.60 2.17 -10.56
N SER A 51 -17.66 2.92 -9.45
CA SER A 51 -16.63 3.92 -9.12
C SER A 51 -15.25 3.29 -8.87
N ASN A 52 -15.21 2.10 -8.25
CA ASN A 52 -13.95 1.38 -8.06
C ASN A 52 -13.42 0.84 -9.39
N LEU A 53 -14.29 0.32 -10.27
CA LEU A 53 -13.87 -0.10 -11.61
C LEU A 53 -13.33 1.10 -12.40
N ARG A 54 -14.01 2.25 -12.36
CA ARG A 54 -13.52 3.48 -13.03
C ARG A 54 -12.15 3.93 -12.51
N ALA A 55 -11.94 3.88 -11.17
CA ALA A 55 -10.64 4.17 -10.58
C ALA A 55 -9.56 3.17 -11.01
N HIS A 56 -9.92 1.88 -11.10
CA HIS A 56 -9.02 0.82 -11.58
C HIS A 56 -8.66 1.01 -13.06
N LEU A 57 -9.59 1.36 -13.94
CA LEU A 57 -9.30 1.57 -15.37
C LEU A 57 -8.23 2.64 -15.61
N LYS A 58 -8.09 3.62 -14.72
CA LYS A 58 -7.00 4.60 -14.76
C LYS A 58 -5.61 3.97 -14.58
N THR A 59 -5.51 2.78 -14.01
CA THR A 59 -4.23 2.05 -13.91
C THR A 59 -3.78 1.50 -15.26
N HIS A 60 -4.71 1.16 -16.14
CA HIS A 60 -4.40 0.70 -17.50
C HIS A 60 -4.08 1.86 -18.44
N SER A 61 -4.80 2.98 -18.34
CA SER A 61 -4.51 4.18 -19.17
C SER A 61 -3.25 4.92 -18.73
N GLY A 62 -2.71 4.63 -17.54
CA GLY A 62 -1.58 5.38 -16.99
C GLY A 62 -1.92 6.83 -16.63
N GLU A 63 -3.19 7.22 -16.70
CA GLU A 63 -3.63 8.59 -16.40
C GLU A 63 -3.38 8.95 -14.93
N LYS A 64 -2.53 9.96 -14.70
CA LYS A 64 -2.19 10.50 -13.39
C LYS A 64 -2.52 11.99 -13.33
N SER A 65 -3.79 12.30 -13.16
CA SER A 65 -4.31 13.68 -13.19
C SER A 65 -4.03 14.47 -11.89
N ASN A 66 -3.67 13.80 -10.80
CA ASN A 66 -3.37 14.45 -9.52
C ASN A 66 -1.86 14.63 -9.39
N LYS A 67 -1.37 15.88 -9.52
CA LYS A 67 0.06 16.22 -9.48
C LYS A 67 0.43 16.89 -8.14
N CYS A 68 1.58 16.55 -7.59
CA CYS A 68 2.18 17.30 -6.49
C CYS A 68 2.74 18.63 -7.03
N ASN A 69 2.59 19.69 -6.25
CA ASN A 69 3.17 21.02 -6.58
C ASN A 69 4.58 21.22 -6.02
N GLN A 70 5.08 20.25 -5.22
CA GLN A 70 6.38 20.34 -4.55
C GLN A 70 7.42 19.34 -5.11
N CYS A 71 6.98 18.37 -5.92
CA CYS A 71 7.87 17.39 -6.56
C CYS A 71 7.18 16.72 -7.76
N GLU A 72 7.89 15.87 -8.47
CA GLU A 72 7.39 15.18 -9.68
C GLU A 72 6.35 14.07 -9.40
N TYR A 73 5.95 13.88 -8.15
CA TYR A 73 4.97 12.84 -7.83
C TYR A 73 3.62 13.11 -8.47
N THR A 74 3.07 12.08 -9.12
CA THR A 74 1.74 12.10 -9.72
C THR A 74 0.94 10.86 -9.35
N SER A 75 -0.37 10.97 -9.25
CA SER A 75 -1.27 9.87 -8.90
C SER A 75 -2.56 9.89 -9.72
N SER A 76 -3.14 8.71 -9.96
CA SER A 76 -4.46 8.57 -10.57
C SER A 76 -5.60 8.88 -9.60
N GLN A 77 -5.33 8.88 -8.27
CA GLN A 77 -6.33 9.13 -7.23
C GLN A 77 -5.94 10.31 -6.34
N ALA A 78 -6.91 11.19 -6.07
CA ALA A 78 -6.70 12.35 -5.19
C ALA A 78 -6.34 11.97 -3.75
N VAL A 79 -6.83 10.82 -3.27
CA VAL A 79 -6.52 10.31 -1.92
C VAL A 79 -5.03 9.96 -1.79
N ASP A 80 -4.40 9.43 -2.84
CA ASP A 80 -2.98 9.11 -2.84
C ASP A 80 -2.12 10.39 -2.86
N LEU A 81 -2.52 11.41 -3.63
CA LEU A 81 -1.86 12.71 -3.61
C LEU A 81 -1.97 13.35 -2.21
N ARG A 82 -3.17 13.35 -1.60
CA ARG A 82 -3.36 13.87 -0.23
C ARG A 82 -2.47 13.17 0.79
N ARG A 83 -2.36 11.85 0.67
CA ARG A 83 -1.45 11.05 1.51
C ARG A 83 0.02 11.39 1.26
N HIS A 84 0.41 11.58 0.00
CA HIS A 84 1.77 11.99 -0.37
C HIS A 84 2.11 13.39 0.18
N LEU A 85 1.21 14.36 0.12
CA LEU A 85 1.45 15.72 0.63
C LEU A 85 1.78 15.74 2.13
N LYS A 86 1.30 14.79 2.92
CA LYS A 86 1.71 14.63 4.33
C LYS A 86 3.21 14.31 4.51
N MET A 87 3.88 13.79 3.49
CA MET A 87 5.34 13.59 3.55
C MET A 87 6.09 14.91 3.47
N HIS A 88 5.59 15.87 2.70
CA HIS A 88 6.19 17.20 2.61
C HIS A 88 5.96 18.04 3.87
N SER A 89 4.79 17.93 4.50
CA SER A 89 4.52 18.60 5.78
C SER A 89 5.30 18.02 6.96
N GLY A 90 5.89 16.82 6.81
CA GLY A 90 6.56 16.12 7.89
C GLY A 90 5.62 15.66 9.02
N GLU A 91 4.31 15.80 8.84
CA GLU A 91 3.30 15.42 9.82
C GLU A 91 3.25 13.90 10.01
N LYS A 92 3.78 13.43 11.15
CA LYS A 92 3.74 12.03 11.56
C LYS A 92 2.64 11.83 12.60
N SER A 93 1.42 11.72 12.14
CA SER A 93 0.23 11.61 13.01
C SER A 93 0.08 10.24 13.69
N ASN A 94 0.73 9.20 13.16
CA ASN A 94 0.69 7.86 13.73
C ASN A 94 1.90 7.64 14.64
N LYS A 95 1.72 7.82 15.95
CA LYS A 95 2.79 7.73 16.96
C LYS A 95 2.75 6.38 17.68
N CYS A 96 3.92 5.83 17.95
CA CYS A 96 4.05 4.69 18.86
C CYS A 96 3.85 5.17 20.31
N ASN A 97 3.19 4.34 21.11
CA ASN A 97 3.00 4.62 22.54
C ASN A 97 4.11 4.01 23.43
N GLN A 98 5.06 3.27 22.83
CA GLN A 98 6.12 2.57 23.55
C GLN A 98 7.50 3.16 23.25
N CYS A 99 7.65 4.02 22.22
CA CYS A 99 8.92 4.68 21.88
C CYS A 99 8.66 5.91 20.99
N ASP A 100 9.70 6.66 20.63
CA ASP A 100 9.62 7.90 19.85
C ASP A 100 9.30 7.68 18.36
N TYR A 101 9.06 6.44 17.94
CA TYR A 101 8.72 6.16 16.55
C TYR A 101 7.39 6.80 16.18
N ALA A 102 7.38 7.52 15.04
CA ALA A 102 6.17 8.06 14.45
C ALA A 102 6.22 7.96 12.92
N SER A 103 5.07 7.75 12.30
CA SER A 103 4.94 7.59 10.86
C SER A 103 3.77 8.40 10.28
N VAL A 104 3.92 8.80 9.01
CA VAL A 104 2.83 9.35 8.19
C VAL A 104 1.76 8.30 7.90
N TYR A 105 2.16 7.03 7.81
CA TYR A 105 1.28 5.93 7.44
C TYR A 105 0.98 5.01 8.62
N GLU A 106 -0.31 4.72 8.82
CA GLU A 106 -0.78 3.83 9.88
C GLU A 106 -0.20 2.41 9.75
N HIS A 107 -0.10 1.89 8.52
CA HIS A 107 0.43 0.54 8.30
C HIS A 107 1.92 0.42 8.67
N HIS A 108 2.70 1.50 8.56
CA HIS A 108 4.08 1.51 9.06
C HIS A 108 4.12 1.44 10.59
N LEU A 109 3.22 2.18 11.28
CA LEU A 109 3.10 2.06 12.74
C LEU A 109 2.68 0.64 13.15
N ARG A 110 1.70 0.05 12.46
CA ARG A 110 1.27 -1.35 12.73
C ARG A 110 2.40 -2.34 12.56
N THR A 111 3.21 -2.21 11.50
CA THR A 111 4.39 -3.06 11.30
C THR A 111 5.45 -2.81 12.36
N HIS A 112 5.66 -1.55 12.76
CA HIS A 112 6.60 -1.18 13.83
C HIS A 112 6.17 -1.77 15.18
N LEU A 113 4.89 -1.74 15.54
CA LEU A 113 4.39 -2.31 16.80
C LEU A 113 4.72 -3.81 16.95
N LYS A 114 4.84 -4.54 15.85
CA LYS A 114 5.29 -5.94 15.86
C LYS A 114 6.74 -6.10 16.30
N THR A 115 7.57 -5.05 16.25
CA THR A 115 8.94 -5.11 16.78
C THR A 115 8.95 -5.12 18.31
N HIS A 116 7.95 -4.49 18.94
CA HIS A 116 7.81 -4.51 20.40
C HIS A 116 7.25 -5.87 20.92
N SER A 117 6.31 -6.47 20.20
CA SER A 117 5.75 -7.77 20.54
C SER A 117 6.67 -8.95 20.18
N GLY A 118 7.74 -8.71 19.40
CA GLY A 118 8.59 -9.78 18.88
C GLY A 118 7.88 -10.69 17.87
N GLU A 119 6.69 -10.34 17.43
CA GLU A 119 5.92 -11.13 16.47
C GLU A 119 6.59 -11.17 15.08
N LYS A 120 6.97 -12.36 14.65
CA LYS A 120 7.53 -12.64 13.32
C LYS A 120 6.57 -13.52 12.53
N SER A 121 5.51 -12.90 12.04
CA SER A 121 4.43 -13.60 11.32
C SER A 121 4.79 -14.02 9.89
N ASN A 122 5.84 -13.44 9.32
CA ASN A 122 6.31 -13.77 7.96
C ASN A 122 7.52 -14.70 8.07
N LYS A 123 7.33 -15.98 7.76
CA LYS A 123 8.36 -17.02 7.83
C LYS A 123 8.82 -17.44 6.44
N CYS A 124 10.10 -17.72 6.29
CA CYS A 124 10.64 -18.38 5.10
C CYS A 124 10.29 -19.87 5.18
N ASP A 125 9.95 -20.46 4.05
CA ASP A 125 9.68 -21.91 3.89
C ASP A 125 10.94 -22.72 3.61
N GLN A 126 12.06 -22.03 3.28
CA GLN A 126 13.33 -22.67 2.91
C GLN A 126 14.41 -22.57 3.99
N CYS A 127 14.18 -21.80 5.07
CA CYS A 127 15.11 -21.67 6.21
C CYS A 127 14.41 -21.04 7.42
N ASP A 128 15.10 -20.99 8.57
CA ASP A 128 14.57 -20.46 9.83
C ASP A 128 14.38 -18.94 9.87
N TYR A 129 14.57 -18.25 8.76
CA TYR A 129 14.38 -16.80 8.73
C TYR A 129 12.91 -16.42 8.90
N ALA A 130 12.65 -15.55 9.87
CA ALA A 130 11.32 -14.99 10.11
C ALA A 130 11.41 -13.49 10.44
N CYS A 131 10.41 -12.72 9.99
CA CYS A 131 10.37 -11.28 10.19
C CYS A 131 8.94 -10.75 10.38
N SER A 132 8.80 -9.53 10.88
CA SER A 132 7.52 -8.85 11.07
C SER A 132 7.02 -8.14 9.79
N ASP A 133 7.91 -7.82 8.84
CA ASP A 133 7.60 -7.09 7.62
C ASP A 133 7.61 -8.01 6.39
N PRO A 134 6.47 -8.10 5.64
CA PRO A 134 6.42 -8.89 4.40
C PRO A 134 7.44 -8.47 3.34
N SER A 135 7.81 -7.18 3.29
CA SER A 135 8.82 -6.68 2.35
C SER A 135 10.22 -7.22 2.66
N ALA A 136 10.52 -7.38 3.96
CA ALA A 136 11.77 -8.00 4.40
C ALA A 136 11.85 -9.48 4.00
N LEU A 137 10.74 -10.24 4.13
CA LEU A 137 10.67 -11.62 3.66
C LEU A 137 10.86 -11.70 2.13
N ARG A 138 10.17 -10.87 1.37
CA ARG A 138 10.32 -10.82 -0.09
C ARG A 138 11.77 -10.52 -0.50
N SER A 139 12.42 -9.60 0.20
CA SER A 139 13.84 -9.30 -0.03
C SER A 139 14.75 -10.45 0.35
N HIS A 140 14.42 -11.20 1.40
CA HIS A 140 15.14 -12.40 1.83
C HIS A 140 15.01 -13.55 0.81
N LEU A 141 13.82 -13.81 0.28
CA LEU A 141 13.58 -14.88 -0.71
C LEU A 141 14.42 -14.72 -1.98
N LYS A 142 14.79 -13.50 -2.36
CA LYS A 142 15.74 -13.24 -3.45
C LYS A 142 17.14 -13.83 -3.21
N LYS A 143 17.53 -14.13 -1.97
CA LYS A 143 18.78 -14.80 -1.66
C LYS A 143 18.72 -16.29 -2.06
N HIS A 144 17.56 -16.93 -1.87
CA HIS A 144 17.36 -18.34 -2.27
C HIS A 144 17.25 -18.49 -3.79
N SER A 145 16.56 -17.57 -4.46
CA SER A 145 16.45 -17.62 -5.94
C SER A 145 17.73 -17.20 -6.66
N GLY A 146 18.70 -16.62 -5.96
CA GLY A 146 19.90 -16.06 -6.60
C GLY A 146 19.64 -14.85 -7.50
N GLU A 147 18.41 -14.31 -7.50
CA GLU A 147 18.03 -13.19 -8.36
C GLU A 147 18.80 -11.91 -8.00
N LYS A 148 19.60 -11.43 -8.93
CA LYS A 148 20.35 -10.17 -8.84
C LYS A 148 19.86 -9.19 -9.91
N SER A 149 18.70 -8.60 -9.68
CA SER A 149 18.05 -7.70 -10.65
C SER A 149 18.69 -6.30 -10.74
N ASN A 150 19.52 -5.92 -9.76
CA ASN A 150 20.20 -4.62 -9.75
C ASN A 150 21.65 -4.80 -10.24
N LYS A 151 21.90 -4.53 -11.52
CA LYS A 151 23.21 -4.70 -12.18
C LYS A 151 23.95 -3.37 -12.27
N CYS A 152 25.27 -3.39 -12.08
CA CYS A 152 26.15 -2.27 -12.40
C CYS A 152 26.27 -2.16 -13.93
N ASN A 153 26.33 -0.93 -14.42
CA ASN A 153 26.56 -0.64 -15.86
C ASN A 153 28.04 -0.45 -16.20
N GLN A 154 28.94 -0.48 -15.19
CA GLN A 154 30.36 -0.23 -15.34
C GLN A 154 31.22 -1.48 -15.05
N CYS A 155 30.65 -2.53 -14.44
CA CYS A 155 31.33 -3.80 -14.17
C CYS A 155 30.31 -4.92 -13.95
N ASP A 156 30.77 -6.16 -13.77
CA ASP A 156 29.92 -7.36 -13.60
C ASP A 156 29.21 -7.44 -12.22
N TYR A 157 29.34 -6.43 -11.38
CA TYR A 157 28.67 -6.44 -10.09
C TYR A 157 27.14 -6.41 -10.23
N ALA A 158 26.48 -7.34 -9.54
CA ALA A 158 25.02 -7.38 -9.46
C ALA A 158 24.56 -7.72 -8.04
N SER A 159 23.44 -7.16 -7.62
CA SER A 159 22.86 -7.36 -6.30
C SER A 159 21.34 -7.58 -6.34
N SER A 160 20.82 -8.33 -5.38
CA SER A 160 19.38 -8.47 -5.15
C SER A 160 18.73 -7.21 -4.56
N GLN A 161 19.53 -6.28 -4.00
CA GLN A 161 19.04 -5.06 -3.35
C GLN A 161 19.63 -3.81 -4.01
N ALA A 162 18.75 -2.85 -4.34
CA ALA A 162 19.15 -1.57 -4.95
C ALA A 162 20.09 -0.73 -4.06
N GLY A 163 19.93 -0.83 -2.73
CA GLY A 163 20.83 -0.14 -1.77
C GLY A 163 22.28 -0.61 -1.88
N ASN A 164 22.50 -1.90 -2.11
CA ASN A 164 23.85 -2.46 -2.30
C ASN A 164 24.47 -1.98 -3.62
N LEU A 165 23.66 -1.94 -4.71
CA LEU A 165 24.14 -1.38 -5.97
C LEU A 165 24.50 0.11 -5.81
N ARG A 166 23.65 0.89 -5.13
CA ARG A 166 23.95 2.32 -4.89
C ARG A 166 25.23 2.51 -4.10
N ARG A 167 25.49 1.66 -3.09
CA ARG A 167 26.76 1.68 -2.33
C ARG A 167 27.96 1.30 -3.20
N HIS A 168 27.79 0.27 -4.04
CA HIS A 168 28.83 -0.15 -4.99
C HIS A 168 29.17 0.95 -6.01
N LEU A 169 28.18 1.65 -6.57
CA LEU A 169 28.39 2.72 -7.54
C LEU A 169 29.24 3.89 -6.98
N LYS A 170 29.26 4.08 -5.66
CA LYS A 170 30.15 5.07 -5.04
C LYS A 170 31.64 4.74 -5.24
N ASN A 171 32.00 3.45 -5.36
CA ASN A 171 33.39 3.08 -5.59
C ASN A 171 33.88 3.56 -6.98
N HIS A 172 32.98 3.58 -7.99
CA HIS A 172 33.30 4.13 -9.31
C HIS A 172 33.37 5.66 -9.35
N SER A 173 32.77 6.36 -8.37
CA SER A 173 32.80 7.82 -8.31
C SER A 173 33.96 8.40 -7.48
N VAL A 174 34.71 7.57 -6.74
CA VAL A 174 35.81 7.99 -5.88
C VAL A 174 37.14 7.99 -6.65
N GLU A 175 37.22 7.42 -7.84
CA GLU A 175 38.45 7.33 -8.67
C GLU A 175 38.61 8.51 -9.65
N LYS A 176 38.04 9.71 -9.34
CA LYS A 176 38.25 10.92 -10.14
C LYS A 176 38.86 12.01 -9.30
#